data_c9b551d77c8837abc13ea0cb964c2e53
#
_entry.id   c9b551d77c8837abc13ea0cb964c2e53
#
_cell.length_a   1.000
_cell.length_b   1.000
_cell.length_c   1.000
_cell.angle_alpha   90.00
_cell.angle_beta   90.00
_cell.angle_gamma   90.00
#
_symmetry.space_group_name_H-M   'P 1'
#
loop_
_entity.id
_entity.type
_entity.pdbx_description
1 polymer ?
#
loop_
_entity_poly.entity_id
_entity_poly.type
_entity_poly.pdbx_seq_one_letter_code
_entity_poly.pdbx_strand_id
1 'polypeptide(L)'
;MNLDALMAIFTGFDVAAFLPELDTLIGWVEMVLRILVMAGPLLMLGFGLLYLLAPPKEANYSVGWRFWWSMASLDAWQFTHRWTGYVWSGLGLLLTLIMAFVCNAFRRMDPMQMVWAAVKSLGWELGLMGIACIAINVAVIIVFDKDGYRRKDYAEYEEE
;
A
#
# COMPACT_ATOMS: atom_id res chain seq x y z
N MET A 1 -3.32 53.96 8.95
CA MET A 1 -4.22 53.16 8.11
C MET A 1 -5.61 53.34 8.69
N ASN A 2 -6.53 53.93 7.93
CA ASN A 2 -7.83 54.36 8.45
C ASN A 2 -8.75 53.10 8.57
N LEU A 3 -9.52 53.00 9.64
CA LEU A 3 -10.42 51.85 9.89
C LEU A 3 -11.43 51.66 8.72
N ASP A 4 -11.85 52.79 8.12
CA ASP A 4 -12.74 52.81 6.96
C ASP A 4 -12.12 52.15 5.72
N ALA A 5 -10.81 52.32 5.50
CA ALA A 5 -10.08 51.70 4.41
C ALA A 5 -9.93 50.17 4.64
N LEU A 6 -9.76 49.74 5.88
CA LEU A 6 -9.76 48.32 6.27
C LEU A 6 -11.13 47.68 6.06
N MET A 7 -12.20 48.37 6.49
CA MET A 7 -13.57 47.92 6.30
C MET A 7 -13.96 47.84 4.82
N ALA A 8 -13.49 48.81 3.99
CA ALA A 8 -13.72 48.80 2.54
C ALA A 8 -13.03 47.59 1.85
N ILE A 9 -11.87 47.18 2.31
CA ILE A 9 -11.19 45.97 1.82
C ILE A 9 -12.00 44.71 2.16
N PHE A 10 -12.53 44.60 3.38
CA PHE A 10 -13.34 43.44 3.79
C PHE A 10 -14.75 43.43 3.17
N THR A 11 -15.38 44.59 2.96
CA THR A 11 -16.71 44.69 2.29
C THR A 11 -16.63 44.53 0.78
N GLY A 12 -15.46 44.76 0.15
CA GLY A 12 -15.24 44.53 -1.27
C GLY A 12 -14.87 43.09 -1.62
N PHE A 13 -14.65 42.22 -0.62
CA PHE A 13 -14.33 40.79 -0.83
C PHE A 13 -15.64 40.03 -0.97
N ASP A 14 -16.06 39.78 -2.21
CA ASP A 14 -17.25 38.97 -2.48
C ASP A 14 -16.92 37.48 -2.27
N VAL A 15 -17.13 37.02 -1.04
CA VAL A 15 -16.94 35.61 -0.65
C VAL A 15 -17.80 34.69 -1.52
N ALA A 16 -18.98 35.15 -1.95
CA ALA A 16 -19.89 34.34 -2.77
C ALA A 16 -19.31 34.05 -4.17
N ALA A 17 -18.45 34.92 -4.71
CA ALA A 17 -17.79 34.70 -5.99
C ALA A 17 -16.71 33.58 -5.92
N PHE A 18 -16.14 33.32 -4.74
CA PHE A 18 -15.13 32.27 -4.52
C PHE A 18 -15.70 30.91 -4.15
N LEU A 19 -16.97 30.82 -3.72
CA LEU A 19 -17.58 29.57 -3.31
C LEU A 19 -17.55 28.48 -4.41
N PRO A 20 -17.85 28.75 -5.68
CA PRO A 20 -17.77 27.74 -6.74
C PRO A 20 -16.34 27.23 -7.00
N GLU A 21 -15.35 28.12 -6.89
CA GLU A 21 -13.93 27.75 -7.05
C GLU A 21 -13.44 26.90 -5.87
N LEU A 22 -13.85 27.22 -4.64
CA LEU A 22 -13.54 26.45 -3.43
C LEU A 22 -14.13 25.04 -3.50
N ASP A 23 -15.39 24.90 -3.94
CA ASP A 23 -16.04 23.59 -4.09
C ASP A 23 -15.30 22.73 -5.14
N THR A 24 -14.86 23.36 -6.22
CA THR A 24 -14.05 22.69 -7.25
C THR A 24 -12.70 22.24 -6.69
N LEU A 25 -12.00 23.08 -5.93
CA LEU A 25 -10.73 22.74 -5.28
C LEU A 25 -10.91 21.59 -4.27
N ILE A 26 -11.94 21.62 -3.44
CA ILE A 26 -12.27 20.54 -2.50
C ILE A 26 -12.52 19.24 -3.25
N GLY A 27 -13.24 19.27 -4.37
CA GLY A 27 -13.46 18.11 -5.23
C GLY A 27 -12.16 17.51 -5.78
N TRP A 28 -11.22 18.34 -6.19
CA TRP A 28 -9.89 17.89 -6.62
C TRP A 28 -9.09 17.26 -5.46
N VAL A 29 -9.12 17.87 -4.28
CA VAL A 29 -8.47 17.33 -3.07
C VAL A 29 -9.06 15.96 -2.73
N GLU A 30 -10.38 15.84 -2.73
CA GLU A 30 -11.06 14.55 -2.49
C GLU A 30 -10.60 13.49 -3.51
N MET A 31 -10.56 13.83 -4.78
CA MET A 31 -10.13 12.90 -5.83
C MET A 31 -8.68 12.44 -5.63
N VAL A 32 -7.76 13.37 -5.35
CA VAL A 32 -6.35 13.03 -5.10
C VAL A 32 -6.20 12.14 -3.88
N LEU A 33 -6.89 12.44 -2.78
CA LEU A 33 -6.84 11.62 -1.57
C LEU A 33 -7.40 10.21 -1.81
N ARG A 34 -8.47 10.05 -2.58
CA ARG A 34 -9.00 8.74 -3.01
C ARG A 34 -7.98 7.94 -3.80
N ILE A 35 -7.31 8.57 -4.77
CA ILE A 35 -6.26 7.93 -5.56
C ILE A 35 -5.12 7.47 -4.66
N LEU A 36 -4.64 8.32 -3.75
CA LEU A 36 -3.54 8.01 -2.84
C LEU A 36 -3.88 6.82 -1.92
N VAL A 37 -5.05 6.84 -1.29
CA VAL A 37 -5.50 5.78 -0.39
C VAL A 37 -5.77 4.45 -1.13
N MET A 38 -6.22 4.49 -2.38
CA MET A 38 -6.48 3.27 -3.16
C MET A 38 -5.24 2.70 -3.84
N ALA A 39 -4.21 3.52 -4.07
CA ALA A 39 -3.03 3.11 -4.84
C ALA A 39 -2.24 1.96 -4.17
N GLY A 40 -1.99 2.04 -2.86
CA GLY A 40 -1.26 1.02 -2.11
C GLY A 40 -1.91 -0.36 -2.20
N PRO A 41 -3.17 -0.51 -1.77
CA PRO A 41 -3.92 -1.76 -1.86
C PRO A 41 -4.03 -2.33 -3.27
N LEU A 42 -4.30 -1.50 -4.27
CA LEU A 42 -4.40 -1.93 -5.67
C LEU A 42 -3.06 -2.41 -6.24
N LEU A 43 -1.97 -1.72 -5.94
CA LEU A 43 -0.62 -2.16 -6.33
C LEU A 43 -0.27 -3.49 -5.65
N MET A 44 -0.57 -3.62 -4.35
CA MET A 44 -0.36 -4.85 -3.61
C MET A 44 -1.14 -6.02 -4.21
N LEU A 45 -2.42 -5.81 -4.52
CA LEU A 45 -3.27 -6.79 -5.20
C LEU A 45 -2.71 -7.14 -6.59
N GLY A 46 -2.34 -6.13 -7.38
CA GLY A 46 -1.79 -6.32 -8.73
C GLY A 46 -0.50 -7.12 -8.74
N PHE A 47 0.48 -6.78 -7.91
CA PHE A 47 1.73 -7.56 -7.78
C PHE A 47 1.49 -8.93 -7.16
N GLY A 48 0.59 -9.05 -6.20
CA GLY A 48 0.20 -10.34 -5.63
C GLY A 48 -0.34 -11.29 -6.70
N LEU A 49 -1.29 -10.83 -7.50
CA LEU A 49 -1.85 -11.60 -8.63
C LEU A 49 -0.79 -11.90 -9.69
N LEU A 50 0.10 -10.95 -10.01
CA LEU A 50 1.20 -11.17 -10.93
C LEU A 50 2.09 -12.32 -10.48
N TYR A 51 2.45 -12.38 -9.20
CA TYR A 51 3.30 -13.45 -8.66
C TYR A 51 2.57 -14.81 -8.58
N LEU A 52 1.25 -14.84 -8.51
CA LEU A 52 0.48 -16.09 -8.60
C LEU A 52 0.32 -16.59 -10.02
N LEU A 53 0.02 -15.69 -10.97
CA LEU A 53 -0.31 -16.05 -12.35
C LEU A 53 0.93 -16.18 -13.24
N ALA A 54 1.94 -15.35 -13.01
CA ALA A 54 3.18 -15.29 -13.80
C ALA A 54 4.40 -15.10 -12.89
N PRO A 55 4.72 -16.07 -12.01
CA PRO A 55 5.86 -15.97 -11.11
C PRO A 55 7.16 -15.87 -11.90
N PRO A 56 8.13 -15.05 -11.45
CA PRO A 56 9.45 -14.98 -12.07
C PRO A 56 10.15 -16.34 -11.97
N LYS A 57 10.51 -16.91 -13.13
CA LYS A 57 11.06 -18.29 -13.22
C LYS A 57 12.49 -18.39 -12.69
N GLU A 58 13.25 -17.31 -12.80
CA GLU A 58 14.67 -17.26 -12.41
C GLU A 58 14.94 -16.03 -11.56
N ALA A 59 15.92 -16.13 -10.66
CA ALA A 59 16.39 -14.98 -9.88
C ALA A 59 16.99 -13.94 -10.83
N ASN A 60 16.37 -12.77 -10.87
CA ASN A 60 16.81 -11.68 -11.72
C ASN A 60 16.86 -10.36 -10.93
N TYR A 61 17.60 -9.37 -11.47
CA TYR A 61 17.77 -8.07 -10.85
C TYR A 61 16.69 -7.03 -11.23
N SER A 62 15.71 -7.40 -12.07
CA SER A 62 14.71 -6.45 -12.59
C SER A 62 13.39 -6.54 -11.86
N VAL A 63 12.85 -7.76 -11.69
CA VAL A 63 11.51 -7.99 -11.13
C VAL A 63 11.59 -9.11 -10.10
N GLY A 64 11.03 -8.87 -8.90
CA GLY A 64 10.89 -9.90 -7.87
C GLY A 64 11.24 -9.42 -6.47
N TRP A 65 10.94 -10.27 -5.49
CA TRP A 65 11.22 -10.05 -4.09
C TRP A 65 12.68 -10.39 -3.78
N ARG A 66 13.52 -9.36 -3.69
CA ARG A 66 14.97 -9.48 -3.52
C ARG A 66 15.36 -9.39 -2.06
N PHE A 67 15.52 -10.53 -1.48
CA PHE A 67 16.02 -10.71 -0.12
C PHE A 67 17.12 -11.77 -0.17
N TRP A 68 18.14 -11.66 0.69
CA TRP A 68 19.30 -12.54 0.63
C TRP A 68 18.93 -14.02 0.52
N TRP A 69 18.09 -14.53 1.45
CA TRP A 69 17.64 -15.93 1.44
C TRP A 69 16.78 -16.28 0.22
N SER A 70 15.96 -15.38 -0.24
CA SER A 70 15.12 -15.65 -1.43
C SER A 70 15.93 -15.80 -2.72
N MET A 71 17.13 -15.22 -2.77
CA MET A 71 18.03 -15.28 -3.92
C MET A 71 19.08 -16.40 -3.81
N ALA A 72 19.14 -17.12 -2.71
CA ALA A 72 20.17 -18.13 -2.46
C ALA A 72 19.98 -19.38 -3.33
N SER A 73 18.73 -19.73 -3.69
CA SER A 73 18.43 -20.85 -4.59
C SER A 73 17.18 -20.59 -5.42
N LEU A 74 17.01 -21.37 -6.50
CA LEU A 74 15.81 -21.29 -7.34
C LEU A 74 14.55 -21.70 -6.58
N ASP A 75 14.65 -22.69 -5.69
CA ASP A 75 13.53 -23.15 -4.85
C ASP A 75 13.11 -22.08 -3.84
N ALA A 76 14.08 -21.44 -3.16
CA ALA A 76 13.82 -20.31 -2.27
C ALA A 76 13.19 -19.12 -3.01
N TRP A 77 13.63 -18.85 -4.23
CA TRP A 77 13.08 -17.82 -5.10
C TRP A 77 11.62 -18.08 -5.44
N GLN A 78 11.31 -19.27 -5.96
CA GLN A 78 9.95 -19.65 -6.34
C GLN A 78 9.01 -19.72 -5.13
N PHE A 79 9.48 -20.26 -4.00
CA PHE A 79 8.74 -20.28 -2.75
C PHE A 79 8.37 -18.87 -2.30
N THR A 80 9.36 -17.97 -2.26
CA THR A 80 9.16 -16.58 -1.83
C THR A 80 8.08 -15.88 -2.69
N HIS A 81 8.17 -16.00 -4.01
CA HIS A 81 7.22 -15.35 -4.92
C HIS A 81 5.81 -15.93 -4.80
N ARG A 82 5.68 -17.24 -4.61
CA ARG A 82 4.38 -17.87 -4.38
C ARG A 82 3.76 -17.39 -3.07
N TRP A 83 4.52 -17.35 -1.97
CA TRP A 83 4.04 -16.84 -0.70
C TRP A 83 3.70 -15.35 -0.75
N THR A 84 4.55 -14.54 -1.35
CA THR A 84 4.25 -13.12 -1.61
C THR A 84 2.96 -12.98 -2.41
N GLY A 85 2.77 -13.81 -3.44
CA GLY A 85 1.57 -13.83 -4.24
C GLY A 85 0.30 -14.06 -3.39
N TYR A 86 0.28 -15.08 -2.53
CA TYR A 86 -0.87 -15.36 -1.66
C TYR A 86 -1.12 -14.23 -0.64
N VAL A 87 -0.08 -13.81 0.08
CA VAL A 87 -0.20 -12.79 1.12
C VAL A 87 -0.62 -11.44 0.53
N TRP A 88 0.01 -11.02 -0.57
CA TRP A 88 -0.27 -9.73 -1.18
C TRP A 88 -1.61 -9.71 -1.91
N SER A 89 -2.03 -10.79 -2.56
CA SER A 89 -3.35 -10.86 -3.18
C SER A 89 -4.45 -10.82 -2.12
N GLY A 90 -4.32 -11.62 -1.05
CA GLY A 90 -5.32 -11.67 0.02
C GLY A 90 -5.42 -10.35 0.79
N LEU A 91 -4.28 -9.83 1.26
CA LEU A 91 -4.25 -8.58 2.01
C LEU A 91 -4.59 -7.38 1.11
N GLY A 92 -4.09 -7.35 -0.13
CA GLY A 92 -4.40 -6.30 -1.09
C GLY A 92 -5.88 -6.25 -1.44
N LEU A 93 -6.54 -7.40 -1.63
CA LEU A 93 -7.98 -7.45 -1.85
C LEU A 93 -8.76 -6.94 -0.63
N LEU A 94 -8.42 -7.41 0.56
CA LEU A 94 -9.06 -6.98 1.81
C LEU A 94 -8.92 -5.47 2.02
N LEU A 95 -7.71 -4.94 1.88
CA LEU A 95 -7.44 -3.50 2.02
C LEU A 95 -8.16 -2.69 0.94
N THR A 96 -8.20 -3.16 -0.31
CA THR A 96 -8.94 -2.49 -1.38
C THR A 96 -10.42 -2.33 -1.02
N LEU A 97 -11.06 -3.37 -0.48
CA LEU A 97 -12.45 -3.30 -0.04
C LEU A 97 -12.64 -2.32 1.13
N ILE A 98 -11.78 -2.40 2.14
CA ILE A 98 -11.83 -1.48 3.30
C ILE A 98 -11.66 -0.03 2.84
N MET A 99 -10.65 0.25 2.00
CA MET A 99 -10.38 1.61 1.52
C MET A 99 -11.45 2.14 0.57
N ALA A 100 -12.15 1.28 -0.16
CA ALA A 100 -13.33 1.67 -0.92
C ALA A 100 -14.44 2.22 0.00
N PHE A 101 -14.66 1.59 1.17
CA PHE A 101 -15.59 2.11 2.18
C PHE A 101 -15.12 3.45 2.76
N VAL A 102 -13.84 3.57 3.11
CA VAL A 102 -13.24 4.82 3.61
C VAL A 102 -13.40 5.93 2.58
N CYS A 103 -13.06 5.67 1.32
CA CYS A 103 -13.23 6.63 0.23
C CYS A 103 -14.70 7.05 0.02
N ASN A 104 -15.66 6.13 0.19
CA ASN A 104 -17.08 6.48 0.12
C ASN A 104 -17.51 7.42 1.25
N ALA A 105 -16.91 7.30 2.44
CA ALA A 105 -17.17 8.15 3.57
C ALA A 105 -16.65 9.59 3.38
N PHE A 106 -15.65 9.82 2.54
CA PHE A 106 -15.07 11.16 2.25
C PHE A 106 -16.13 12.19 1.84
N ARG A 107 -17.14 11.77 1.10
CA ARG A 107 -18.26 12.65 0.66
C ARG A 107 -19.05 13.31 1.78
N ARG A 108 -18.93 12.78 3.02
CA ARG A 108 -19.67 13.25 4.20
C ARG A 108 -18.78 13.95 5.21
N MET A 109 -17.49 14.11 4.89
CA MET A 109 -16.48 14.70 5.75
C MET A 109 -16.17 16.12 5.32
N ASP A 110 -15.85 16.99 6.26
CA ASP A 110 -15.23 18.27 5.95
C ASP A 110 -13.79 18.05 5.43
N PRO A 111 -13.18 19.04 4.73
CA PRO A 111 -11.86 18.87 4.11
C PRO A 111 -10.76 18.45 5.11
N MET A 112 -10.78 18.95 6.34
CA MET A 112 -9.76 18.62 7.35
C MET A 112 -9.95 17.19 7.86
N GLN A 113 -11.19 16.76 8.11
CA GLN A 113 -11.51 15.39 8.50
C GLN A 113 -11.11 14.39 7.42
N MET A 114 -11.35 14.72 6.14
CA MET A 114 -10.97 13.91 4.98
C MET A 114 -9.46 13.72 4.90
N VAL A 115 -8.66 14.78 5.06
CA VAL A 115 -7.20 14.71 5.08
C VAL A 115 -6.73 13.81 6.22
N TRP A 116 -7.25 14.00 7.44
CA TRP A 116 -6.87 13.17 8.58
C TRP A 116 -7.28 11.71 8.42
N ALA A 117 -8.44 11.44 7.83
CA ALA A 117 -8.87 10.08 7.52
C ALA A 117 -7.94 9.42 6.51
N ALA A 118 -7.53 10.13 5.44
CA ALA A 118 -6.58 9.65 4.46
C ALA A 118 -5.19 9.37 5.08
N VAL A 119 -4.66 10.28 5.89
CA VAL A 119 -3.36 10.10 6.58
C VAL A 119 -3.38 8.87 7.50
N LYS A 120 -4.44 8.69 8.28
CA LYS A 120 -4.59 7.50 9.14
C LYS A 120 -4.67 6.22 8.32
N SER A 121 -5.43 6.23 7.22
CA SER A 121 -5.55 5.07 6.33
C SER A 121 -4.22 4.70 5.72
N LEU A 122 -3.46 5.65 5.17
CA LEU A 122 -2.12 5.42 4.65
C LEU A 122 -1.15 4.88 5.71
N GLY A 123 -1.23 5.39 6.95
CA GLY A 123 -0.44 4.86 8.07
C GLY A 123 -0.73 3.40 8.37
N TRP A 124 -2.02 3.02 8.40
CA TRP A 124 -2.43 1.63 8.58
C TRP A 124 -2.01 0.72 7.42
N GLU A 125 -2.17 1.16 6.19
CA GLU A 125 -1.74 0.42 5.00
C GLU A 125 -0.24 0.14 5.02
N LEU A 126 0.57 1.16 5.26
CA LEU A 126 2.02 1.02 5.35
C LEU A 126 2.44 0.10 6.50
N GLY A 127 1.78 0.19 7.65
CA GLY A 127 2.03 -0.69 8.78
C GLY A 127 1.72 -2.16 8.46
N LEU A 128 0.55 -2.44 7.88
CA LEU A 128 0.14 -3.80 7.51
C LEU A 128 1.00 -4.36 6.38
N MET A 129 1.36 -3.55 5.39
CA MET A 129 2.27 -3.94 4.33
C MET A 129 3.66 -4.28 4.89
N GLY A 130 4.18 -3.47 5.82
CA GLY A 130 5.44 -3.75 6.50
C GLY A 130 5.42 -5.06 7.28
N ILE A 131 4.35 -5.32 8.04
CA ILE A 131 4.16 -6.60 8.75
C ILE A 131 4.10 -7.77 7.77
N ALA A 132 3.37 -7.65 6.66
CA ALA A 132 3.29 -8.67 5.62
C ALA A 132 4.68 -8.95 5.01
N CYS A 133 5.47 -7.92 4.71
CA CYS A 133 6.83 -8.05 4.22
C CYS A 133 7.74 -8.79 5.22
N ILE A 134 7.68 -8.45 6.50
CA ILE A 134 8.43 -9.13 7.56
C ILE A 134 8.00 -10.59 7.65
N ALA A 135 6.70 -10.88 7.65
CA ALA A 135 6.16 -12.24 7.74
C ALA A 135 6.64 -13.12 6.57
N ILE A 136 6.66 -12.59 5.34
CA ILE A 136 7.18 -13.30 4.17
C ILE A 136 8.67 -13.63 4.36
N ASN A 137 9.48 -12.65 4.76
CA ASN A 137 10.91 -12.86 4.97
C ASN A 137 11.17 -13.90 6.09
N VAL A 138 10.44 -13.81 7.20
CA VAL A 138 10.54 -14.78 8.29
C VAL A 138 10.15 -16.19 7.81
N ALA A 139 9.10 -16.33 7.02
CA ALA A 139 8.69 -17.62 6.46
C ALA A 139 9.80 -18.25 5.61
N VAL A 140 10.48 -17.45 4.79
CA VAL A 140 11.61 -17.92 3.97
C VAL A 140 12.79 -18.38 4.86
N ILE A 141 13.15 -17.60 5.88
CA ILE A 141 14.25 -17.94 6.81
C ILE A 141 13.96 -19.22 7.61
N ILE A 142 12.70 -19.47 7.94
CA ILE A 142 12.29 -20.70 8.65
C ILE A 142 12.41 -21.92 7.74
N VAL A 143 12.04 -21.81 6.47
CA VAL A 143 11.99 -22.93 5.52
C VAL A 143 13.37 -23.21 4.93
N PHE A 144 14.17 -22.17 4.66
CA PHE A 144 15.46 -22.30 3.99
C PHE A 144 16.61 -21.89 4.91
N ASP A 145 17.78 -22.48 4.68
CA ASP A 145 19.04 -22.04 5.25
C ASP A 145 19.65 -20.87 4.45
N LYS A 146 20.82 -20.41 4.89
CA LYS A 146 21.56 -19.30 4.24
C LYS A 146 22.06 -19.66 2.82
N ASP A 147 22.22 -20.95 2.52
CA ASP A 147 22.71 -21.46 1.25
C ASP A 147 21.56 -21.86 0.31
N GLY A 148 20.30 -21.66 0.76
CA GLY A 148 19.10 -21.85 -0.01
C GLY A 148 18.57 -23.28 -0.07
N TYR A 149 19.03 -24.16 0.83
CA TYR A 149 18.51 -25.51 0.96
C TYR A 149 17.35 -25.54 1.96
N ARG A 150 16.39 -26.45 1.76
CA ARG A 150 15.29 -26.63 2.71
C ARG A 150 15.78 -27.31 3.96
N ARG A 151 15.46 -26.75 5.13
CA ARG A 151 15.86 -27.32 6.43
C ARG A 151 15.27 -28.70 6.70
N LYS A 152 14.10 -29.03 6.11
CA LYS A 152 13.50 -30.37 6.27
C LYS A 152 14.29 -31.48 5.58
N ASP A 153 14.89 -31.17 4.45
CA ASP A 153 15.61 -32.16 3.68
C ASP A 153 16.89 -32.64 4.43
N TYR A 154 17.48 -31.78 5.27
CA TYR A 154 18.60 -32.17 6.13
C TYR A 154 18.21 -33.11 7.29
N ALA A 155 17.02 -32.94 7.86
CA ALA A 155 16.57 -33.77 8.97
C ALA A 155 16.33 -35.22 8.55
N GLU A 156 15.95 -35.47 7.30
CA GLU A 156 15.80 -36.84 6.76
C GLU A 156 17.16 -37.54 6.55
N TYR A 157 18.23 -36.82 6.23
CA TYR A 157 19.58 -37.38 6.04
C TYR A 157 20.30 -37.69 7.36
N GLU A 158 19.90 -37.08 8.50
CA GLU A 158 20.47 -37.39 9.83
C GLU A 158 19.81 -38.58 10.52
N GLU A 159 18.63 -39.03 10.03
CA GLU A 159 17.90 -40.20 10.57
C GLU A 159 18.19 -41.52 9.82
N GLU A 160 18.93 -41.50 8.70
CA GLU A 160 19.44 -42.68 7.97
C GLU A 160 20.87 -43.03 8.40
#